data_cf008e7441902b2fd419741ec2251801
#
_entry.id   cf008e7441902b2fd419741ec2251801
#
_cell.length_a   1.000
_cell.length_b   1.000
_cell.length_c   1.000
_cell.angle_alpha   90.00
_cell.angle_beta   90.00
_cell.angle_gamma   90.00
#
_symmetry.space_group_name_H-M   'P 1'
#
loop_
_entity.id
_entity.type
_entity.pdbx_description
1 polymer ?
#
loop_
_entity_poly.entity_id
_entity_poly.type
_entity_poly.pdbx_seq_one_letter_code
_entity_poly.pdbx_strand_id
1 'polypeptide(L)'
;VQTCALPILIYQYYRLMPGTLDEIEDMWEMVKSIMTTVMEDWRKPDKGIWEIRGEGQHFVSSKVMCWVALDRGARIARILNKYENSRRWEEEADAIKADVMRNGWKEEIQSFSQAYGNLDLDSSLLLMEPYGFIDADDIRYHKTVKAVKKSLLHKGLMYRYNTHDDFGCPSSAFTICTFWLIRALYVIGEKDEARCLFDEILQYSNHLGLFSEDIDFETKEQLGNFPQAYSHLALVNTAVLFAEEDKRLIFK
;
A
#
# COMPACT_ATOMS: atom_id res chain seq x y z
N VAL A 1 -9.34 6.63 -6.21
CA VAL A 1 -8.15 5.80 -5.92
C VAL A 1 -7.58 5.14 -7.17
N GLN A 2 -8.40 4.53 -8.03
CA GLN A 2 -7.92 3.85 -9.26
C GLN A 2 -7.16 4.78 -10.20
N THR A 3 -7.61 6.02 -10.39
CA THR A 3 -6.93 7.02 -11.21
C THR A 3 -5.57 7.45 -10.65
N CYS A 4 -5.36 7.33 -9.35
CA CYS A 4 -4.09 7.68 -8.70
C CYS A 4 -2.94 6.71 -9.06
N ALA A 5 -3.22 5.52 -9.58
CA ALA A 5 -2.21 4.54 -9.95
C ALA A 5 -1.42 4.94 -11.22
N LEU A 6 -2.03 5.67 -12.14
CA LEU A 6 -1.40 5.98 -13.42
C LEU A 6 -0.15 6.86 -13.30
N PRO A 7 -0.09 7.92 -12.50
CA PRO A 7 1.15 8.67 -12.27
C PRO A 7 2.27 7.81 -11.69
N ILE A 8 1.94 6.81 -10.87
CA ILE A 8 2.91 5.84 -10.36
C ILE A 8 3.52 5.05 -11.51
N LEU A 9 2.68 4.50 -12.40
CA LEU A 9 3.12 3.70 -13.55
C LEU A 9 3.97 4.53 -14.52
N ILE A 10 3.53 5.74 -14.87
CA ILE A 10 4.27 6.63 -15.76
C ILE A 10 5.64 6.99 -15.16
N TYR A 11 5.69 7.33 -13.88
CA TYR A 11 6.94 7.65 -13.22
C TYR A 11 7.89 6.44 -13.13
N GLN A 12 7.38 5.24 -12.85
CA GLN A 12 8.20 4.02 -12.84
C GLN A 12 8.67 3.64 -14.23
N TYR A 13 7.81 3.78 -15.25
CA TYR A 13 8.19 3.55 -16.64
C TYR A 13 9.40 4.42 -17.05
N TYR A 14 9.36 5.72 -16.75
CA TYR A 14 10.49 6.61 -16.99
C TYR A 14 11.78 6.16 -16.27
N ARG A 15 11.66 5.72 -15.01
CA ARG A 15 12.83 5.28 -14.23
C ARG A 15 13.47 4.00 -14.77
N LEU A 16 12.67 3.10 -15.29
CA LEU A 16 13.11 1.78 -15.74
C LEU A 16 13.51 1.76 -17.22
N MET A 17 13.00 2.68 -18.03
CA MET A 17 13.20 2.76 -19.47
C MET A 17 13.82 4.09 -19.87
N PRO A 18 15.16 4.22 -19.76
CA PRO A 18 15.85 5.44 -20.17
C PRO A 18 15.61 5.76 -21.65
N GLY A 19 15.29 7.02 -21.96
CA GLY A 19 15.01 7.48 -23.33
C GLY A 19 13.53 7.64 -23.66
N THR A 20 12.62 7.44 -22.70
CA THR A 20 11.15 7.53 -22.91
C THR A 20 10.57 8.92 -22.63
N LEU A 21 11.38 9.98 -22.72
CA LEU A 21 10.93 11.34 -22.38
C LEU A 21 9.80 11.82 -23.29
N ASP A 22 9.89 11.55 -24.59
CA ASP A 22 8.88 11.96 -25.59
C ASP A 22 7.54 11.27 -25.30
N GLU A 23 7.56 9.97 -24.97
CA GLU A 23 6.36 9.19 -24.65
C GLU A 23 5.68 9.73 -23.38
N ILE A 24 6.45 10.20 -22.41
CA ILE A 24 5.91 10.82 -21.19
C ILE A 24 5.34 12.20 -21.50
N GLU A 25 5.94 12.96 -22.40
CA GLU A 25 5.41 14.23 -22.83
C GLU A 25 4.07 14.06 -23.58
N ASP A 26 3.91 13.00 -24.37
CA ASP A 26 2.63 12.65 -25.01
C ASP A 26 1.52 12.35 -23.99
N MET A 27 1.87 11.83 -22.80
CA MET A 27 0.92 11.56 -21.73
C MET A 27 0.64 12.77 -20.81
N TRP A 28 1.28 13.92 -21.08
CA TRP A 28 1.22 15.09 -20.18
C TRP A 28 -0.20 15.62 -19.92
N GLU A 29 -1.04 15.70 -20.95
CA GLU A 29 -2.43 16.16 -20.79
C GLU A 29 -3.25 15.24 -19.88
N MET A 30 -3.03 13.93 -20.00
CA MET A 30 -3.65 12.94 -19.12
C MET A 30 -3.16 13.09 -17.68
N VAL A 31 -1.85 13.27 -17.46
CA VAL A 31 -1.30 13.54 -16.12
C VAL A 31 -1.95 14.77 -15.50
N LYS A 32 -2.05 15.89 -16.25
CA LYS A 32 -2.71 17.11 -15.76
C LYS A 32 -4.17 16.89 -15.37
N SER A 33 -4.91 16.15 -16.20
CA SER A 33 -6.31 15.84 -15.91
C SER A 33 -6.46 15.07 -14.61
N ILE A 34 -5.62 14.05 -14.39
CA ILE A 34 -5.61 13.27 -13.15
C ILE A 34 -5.28 14.15 -11.94
N MET A 35 -4.24 15.00 -12.05
CA MET A 35 -3.85 15.89 -10.95
C MET A 35 -4.97 16.87 -10.60
N THR A 36 -5.67 17.40 -11.61
CA THR A 36 -6.82 18.27 -11.38
C THR A 36 -7.91 17.55 -10.59
N THR A 37 -8.30 16.36 -11.03
CA THR A 37 -9.30 15.54 -10.31
C THR A 37 -8.87 15.24 -8.87
N VAL A 38 -7.60 14.87 -8.67
CA VAL A 38 -7.09 14.59 -7.32
C VAL A 38 -7.19 15.83 -6.43
N MET A 39 -6.76 17.00 -6.92
CA MET A 39 -6.82 18.24 -6.13
C MET A 39 -8.26 18.67 -5.78
N GLU A 40 -9.22 18.39 -6.65
CA GLU A 40 -10.64 18.73 -6.42
C GLU A 40 -11.34 17.77 -5.46
N ASP A 41 -10.92 16.50 -5.46
CA ASP A 41 -11.69 15.43 -4.84
C ASP A 41 -11.06 14.83 -3.56
N TRP A 42 -9.77 15.01 -3.31
CA TRP A 42 -9.13 14.34 -2.17
C TRP A 42 -9.74 14.70 -0.81
N ARG A 43 -10.38 15.89 -0.69
CA ARG A 43 -11.06 16.34 0.53
C ARG A 43 -12.44 15.70 0.73
N LYS A 44 -12.94 14.95 -0.26
CA LYS A 44 -14.23 14.26 -0.18
C LYS A 44 -14.05 12.88 0.47
N PRO A 45 -15.10 12.34 1.11
CA PRO A 45 -15.10 10.95 1.55
C PRO A 45 -15.20 10.01 0.34
N ASP A 46 -14.71 8.77 0.50
CA ASP A 46 -14.79 7.74 -0.52
C ASP A 46 -15.13 6.35 0.09
N LYS A 47 -14.89 5.27 -0.65
CA LYS A 47 -15.18 3.89 -0.24
C LYS A 47 -13.94 3.09 0.18
N GLY A 48 -12.76 3.71 0.15
CA GLY A 48 -11.49 3.07 0.48
C GLY A 48 -11.01 2.05 -0.54
N ILE A 49 -9.90 1.39 -0.22
CA ILE A 49 -9.31 0.35 -1.07
C ILE A 49 -10.18 -0.91 -1.15
N TRP A 50 -11.00 -1.15 -0.12
CA TRP A 50 -11.86 -2.34 -0.01
C TRP A 50 -13.27 -2.11 -0.58
N GLU A 51 -13.55 -0.93 -1.13
CA GLU A 51 -14.83 -0.55 -1.75
C GLU A 51 -16.03 -0.80 -0.82
N ILE A 52 -15.90 -0.44 0.47
CA ILE A 52 -16.94 -0.64 1.49
C ILE A 52 -18.25 0.00 1.04
N ARG A 53 -19.36 -0.75 1.09
CA ARG A 53 -20.66 -0.30 0.54
C ARG A 53 -21.40 0.72 1.40
N GLY A 54 -21.10 0.84 2.67
CA GLY A 54 -21.68 1.82 3.58
C GLY A 54 -21.52 3.28 3.13
N GLU A 55 -21.69 4.23 4.00
CA GLU A 55 -21.42 5.64 3.69
C GLU A 55 -19.92 5.88 3.44
N GLY A 56 -19.61 6.86 2.58
CA GLY A 56 -18.21 7.24 2.31
C GLY A 56 -17.54 7.78 3.58
N GLN A 57 -16.27 7.44 3.76
CA GLN A 57 -15.44 7.88 4.88
C GLN A 57 -14.14 8.50 4.35
N HIS A 58 -13.42 9.21 5.21
CA HIS A 58 -12.08 9.70 4.90
C HIS A 58 -11.05 8.61 5.21
N PHE A 59 -10.92 7.63 4.31
CA PHE A 59 -9.95 6.55 4.47
C PHE A 59 -8.52 7.06 4.34
N VAL A 60 -7.67 6.69 5.31
CA VAL A 60 -6.25 7.05 5.30
C VAL A 60 -5.55 6.54 4.06
N SER A 61 -5.81 5.29 3.64
CA SER A 61 -5.24 4.71 2.42
C SER A 61 -5.58 5.51 1.17
N SER A 62 -6.81 5.99 1.03
CA SER A 62 -7.23 6.82 -0.10
C SER A 62 -6.52 8.17 -0.13
N LYS A 63 -6.37 8.82 1.04
CA LYS A 63 -5.62 10.08 1.14
C LYS A 63 -4.14 9.88 0.81
N VAL A 64 -3.54 8.78 1.31
CA VAL A 64 -2.16 8.42 0.96
C VAL A 64 -2.01 8.21 -0.54
N MET A 65 -2.95 7.54 -1.22
CA MET A 65 -2.92 7.36 -2.68
C MET A 65 -3.08 8.69 -3.43
N CYS A 66 -3.89 9.62 -2.95
CA CYS A 66 -3.97 10.98 -3.52
C CYS A 66 -2.62 11.72 -3.37
N TRP A 67 -1.98 11.61 -2.21
CA TRP A 67 -0.64 12.12 -2.00
C TRP A 67 0.37 11.52 -2.98
N VAL A 68 0.37 10.18 -3.14
CA VAL A 68 1.27 9.48 -4.08
C VAL A 68 1.07 9.99 -5.50
N ALA A 69 -0.16 10.17 -5.94
CA ALA A 69 -0.45 10.69 -7.27
C ALA A 69 0.19 12.07 -7.50
N LEU A 70 -0.02 12.99 -6.55
CA LEU A 70 0.53 14.36 -6.65
C LEU A 70 2.06 14.38 -6.54
N ASP A 71 2.66 13.59 -5.64
CA ASP A 71 4.12 13.46 -5.55
C ASP A 71 4.73 12.94 -6.86
N ARG A 72 4.17 11.90 -7.44
CA ARG A 72 4.64 11.34 -8.72
C ARG A 72 4.36 12.28 -9.89
N GLY A 73 3.20 12.94 -9.90
CA GLY A 73 2.85 13.98 -10.87
C GLY A 73 3.84 15.15 -10.82
N ALA A 74 4.18 15.63 -9.63
CA ALA A 74 5.16 16.70 -9.44
C ALA A 74 6.56 16.31 -9.95
N ARG A 75 6.99 15.06 -9.72
CA ARG A 75 8.26 14.53 -10.25
C ARG A 75 8.25 14.45 -11.79
N ILE A 76 7.15 13.99 -12.38
CA ILE A 76 6.97 13.98 -13.85
C ILE A 76 7.02 15.42 -14.39
N ALA A 77 6.31 16.35 -13.79
CA ALA A 77 6.32 17.75 -14.17
C ALA A 77 7.73 18.36 -14.15
N ARG A 78 8.54 18.02 -13.12
CA ARG A 78 9.94 18.46 -13.01
C ARG A 78 10.82 17.89 -14.13
N ILE A 79 10.65 16.61 -14.45
CA ILE A 79 11.35 15.94 -15.56
C ILE A 79 11.04 16.63 -16.88
N LEU A 80 9.79 17.03 -17.11
CA LEU A 80 9.32 17.74 -18.31
C LEU A 80 9.56 19.25 -18.24
N ASN A 81 10.29 19.78 -17.26
CA ASN A 81 10.53 21.22 -17.04
C ASN A 81 9.25 22.06 -16.86
N LYS A 82 8.16 21.45 -16.41
CA LYS A 82 6.87 22.10 -16.10
C LYS A 82 6.86 22.55 -14.62
N TYR A 83 7.78 23.44 -14.23
CA TYR A 83 8.08 23.79 -12.84
C TYR A 83 6.90 24.39 -12.06
N GLU A 84 6.02 25.13 -12.70
CA GLU A 84 4.83 25.70 -12.07
C GLU A 84 3.88 24.59 -11.60
N ASN A 85 3.63 23.60 -12.47
CA ASN A 85 2.82 22.43 -12.13
C ASN A 85 3.47 21.61 -11.00
N SER A 86 4.80 21.39 -11.09
CA SER A 86 5.55 20.66 -10.04
C SER A 86 5.34 21.30 -8.68
N ARG A 87 5.57 22.63 -8.58
CA ARG A 87 5.41 23.34 -7.29
C ARG A 87 3.99 23.27 -6.76
N ARG A 88 2.99 23.53 -7.63
CA ARG A 88 1.57 23.48 -7.22
C ARG A 88 1.16 22.10 -6.69
N TRP A 89 1.62 21.03 -7.33
CA TRP A 89 1.30 19.66 -6.94
C TRP A 89 2.05 19.23 -5.67
N GLU A 90 3.28 19.72 -5.48
CA GLU A 90 4.03 19.53 -4.23
C GLU A 90 3.34 20.22 -3.04
N GLU A 91 2.91 21.47 -3.21
CA GLU A 91 2.17 22.21 -2.17
C GLU A 91 0.88 21.48 -1.76
N GLU A 92 0.14 20.94 -2.73
CA GLU A 92 -1.08 20.17 -2.42
C GLU A 92 -0.76 18.78 -1.81
N ALA A 93 0.31 18.11 -2.26
CA ALA A 93 0.78 16.88 -1.64
C ALA A 93 1.16 17.11 -0.16
N ASP A 94 1.87 18.18 0.13
CA ASP A 94 2.20 18.57 1.52
C ASP A 94 0.97 18.83 2.36
N ALA A 95 -0.07 19.46 1.78
CA ALA A 95 -1.35 19.66 2.45
C ALA A 95 -2.04 18.33 2.79
N ILE A 96 -2.06 17.37 1.86
CA ILE A 96 -2.59 16.02 2.11
C ILE A 96 -1.79 15.34 3.21
N LYS A 97 -0.46 15.38 3.15
CA LYS A 97 0.40 14.75 4.15
C LYS A 97 0.13 15.33 5.53
N ALA A 98 0.07 16.64 5.67
CA ALA A 98 -0.25 17.31 6.93
C ALA A 98 -1.63 16.91 7.47
N ASP A 99 -2.62 16.77 6.58
CA ASP A 99 -3.99 16.37 6.93
C ASP A 99 -4.04 14.93 7.46
N VAL A 100 -3.41 13.98 6.76
CA VAL A 100 -3.32 12.58 7.19
C VAL A 100 -2.58 12.45 8.53
N MET A 101 -1.45 13.16 8.68
CA MET A 101 -0.66 13.12 9.91
C MET A 101 -1.43 13.62 11.11
N ARG A 102 -2.33 14.61 10.92
CA ARG A 102 -3.15 15.21 11.99
C ARG A 102 -4.40 14.38 12.29
N ASN A 103 -5.13 13.95 11.25
CA ASN A 103 -6.45 13.35 11.40
C ASN A 103 -6.44 11.82 11.40
N GLY A 104 -5.44 11.21 10.74
CA GLY A 104 -5.27 9.76 10.65
C GLY A 104 -4.56 9.15 11.86
N TRP A 105 -3.65 9.89 12.51
CA TRP A 105 -2.98 9.43 13.74
C TRP A 105 -3.93 9.48 14.93
N LYS A 106 -3.95 8.40 15.73
CA LYS A 106 -4.80 8.28 16.92
C LYS A 106 -3.95 7.97 18.14
N GLU A 107 -3.90 8.90 19.07
CA GLU A 107 -3.14 8.72 20.32
C GLU A 107 -3.68 7.58 21.18
N GLU A 108 -4.99 7.33 21.13
CA GLU A 108 -5.66 6.29 21.93
C GLU A 108 -5.16 4.88 21.58
N ILE A 109 -4.88 4.63 20.30
CA ILE A 109 -4.40 3.34 19.82
C ILE A 109 -2.93 3.39 19.41
N GLN A 110 -2.27 4.54 19.53
CA GLN A 110 -0.88 4.77 19.13
C GLN A 110 -0.59 4.29 17.69
N SER A 111 -1.50 4.57 16.75
CA SER A 111 -1.45 4.13 15.37
C SER A 111 -2.20 5.09 14.45
N PHE A 112 -1.91 5.04 13.16
CA PHE A 112 -2.87 5.51 12.17
C PHE A 112 -4.08 4.59 12.19
N SER A 113 -5.28 5.17 11.97
CA SER A 113 -6.54 4.42 11.85
C SER A 113 -6.92 4.20 10.39
N GLN A 114 -7.85 3.27 10.14
CA GLN A 114 -8.40 3.01 8.81
C GLN A 114 -9.01 4.28 8.20
N ALA A 115 -9.79 5.02 8.98
CA ALA A 115 -10.43 6.27 8.57
C ALA A 115 -10.39 7.31 9.68
N TYR A 116 -10.55 8.60 9.32
CA TYR A 116 -10.42 9.72 10.28
C TYR A 116 -11.42 9.67 11.44
N GLY A 117 -12.61 9.14 11.22
CA GLY A 117 -13.70 9.12 12.19
C GLY A 117 -13.72 7.92 13.14
N ASN A 118 -12.78 6.95 13.01
CA ASN A 118 -12.79 5.72 13.80
C ASN A 118 -11.42 5.37 14.37
N LEU A 119 -11.36 4.29 15.14
CA LEU A 119 -10.14 3.70 15.71
C LEU A 119 -9.82 2.33 15.07
N ASP A 120 -10.53 1.97 14.02
CA ASP A 120 -10.36 0.70 13.33
C ASP A 120 -9.02 0.65 12.60
N LEU A 121 -8.51 -0.56 12.44
CA LEU A 121 -7.26 -0.84 11.74
C LEU A 121 -7.54 -1.67 10.50
N ASP A 122 -6.78 -1.42 9.43
CA ASP A 122 -6.74 -2.29 8.28
C ASP A 122 -5.31 -2.50 7.75
N SER A 123 -5.14 -3.51 6.92
CA SER A 123 -3.82 -3.88 6.40
C SER A 123 -3.26 -2.86 5.40
N SER A 124 -4.08 -1.98 4.82
CA SER A 124 -3.61 -0.96 3.87
C SER A 124 -2.71 0.09 4.52
N LEU A 125 -2.78 0.25 5.86
CA LEU A 125 -1.89 1.14 6.61
C LEU A 125 -0.41 0.72 6.50
N LEU A 126 -0.15 -0.55 6.24
CA LEU A 126 1.21 -1.08 6.02
C LEU A 126 1.84 -0.56 4.72
N LEU A 127 1.03 -0.04 3.79
CA LEU A 127 1.49 0.47 2.51
C LEU A 127 2.00 1.92 2.55
N MET A 128 1.91 2.60 3.67
CA MET A 128 2.37 3.99 3.80
C MET A 128 3.87 4.14 3.50
N GLU A 129 4.70 3.20 3.97
CA GLU A 129 6.15 3.19 3.74
C GLU A 129 6.51 2.84 2.28
N PRO A 130 6.05 1.73 1.67
CA PRO A 130 6.45 1.40 0.31
C PRO A 130 6.03 2.45 -0.73
N TYR A 131 5.03 3.25 -0.43
CA TYR A 131 4.66 4.40 -1.26
C TYR A 131 5.53 5.64 -1.01
N GLY A 132 6.37 5.64 0.02
CA GLY A 132 7.22 6.77 0.41
C GLY A 132 6.47 7.89 1.12
N PHE A 133 5.27 7.62 1.62
CA PHE A 133 4.47 8.58 2.39
C PHE A 133 5.08 8.83 3.77
N ILE A 134 5.60 7.79 4.41
CA ILE A 134 6.27 7.82 5.70
C ILE A 134 7.58 7.04 5.62
N ASP A 135 8.57 7.44 6.37
CA ASP A 135 9.87 6.74 6.40
C ASP A 135 9.81 5.49 7.29
N ALA A 136 10.63 4.49 6.95
CA ALA A 136 10.70 3.23 7.68
C ALA A 136 11.11 3.40 9.15
N ASP A 137 11.88 4.43 9.49
CA ASP A 137 12.36 4.76 10.83
C ASP A 137 11.42 5.70 11.62
N ASP A 138 10.31 6.19 11.03
CA ASP A 138 9.32 6.98 11.76
C ASP A 138 8.65 6.13 12.84
N ILE A 139 8.76 6.58 14.09
CA ILE A 139 8.21 5.87 15.24
C ILE A 139 6.69 5.62 15.13
N ARG A 140 5.94 6.47 14.41
CA ARG A 140 4.50 6.29 14.19
C ARG A 140 4.25 5.12 13.25
N TYR A 141 5.12 4.92 12.23
CA TYR A 141 5.02 3.75 11.36
C TYR A 141 5.33 2.46 12.13
N HIS A 142 6.39 2.43 12.94
CA HIS A 142 6.69 1.30 13.80
C HIS A 142 5.52 0.91 14.71
N LYS A 143 4.90 1.91 15.35
CA LYS A 143 3.74 1.71 16.22
C LYS A 143 2.54 1.21 15.43
N THR A 144 2.29 1.77 14.24
CA THR A 144 1.20 1.33 13.35
C THR A 144 1.38 -0.12 12.92
N VAL A 145 2.57 -0.51 12.47
CA VAL A 145 2.86 -1.91 12.10
C VAL A 145 2.58 -2.86 13.27
N LYS A 146 3.03 -2.50 14.49
CA LYS A 146 2.80 -3.31 15.69
C LYS A 146 1.31 -3.40 16.07
N ALA A 147 0.58 -2.29 15.95
CA ALA A 147 -0.86 -2.26 16.23
C ALA A 147 -1.65 -3.09 15.21
N VAL A 148 -1.37 -2.90 13.91
CA VAL A 148 -2.00 -3.67 12.82
C VAL A 148 -1.70 -5.16 12.97
N LYS A 149 -0.45 -5.55 13.20
CA LYS A 149 -0.07 -6.93 13.49
C LYS A 149 -0.85 -7.50 14.65
N LYS A 150 -0.90 -6.80 15.80
CA LYS A 150 -1.62 -7.25 16.99
C LYS A 150 -3.11 -7.46 16.76
N SER A 151 -3.72 -6.61 15.92
CA SER A 151 -5.15 -6.66 15.66
C SER A 151 -5.54 -7.65 14.56
N LEU A 152 -4.72 -7.80 13.52
CA LEU A 152 -5.12 -8.46 12.29
C LEU A 152 -4.34 -9.74 11.98
N LEU A 153 -3.22 -10.02 12.64
CA LEU A 153 -2.51 -11.30 12.47
C LEU A 153 -3.20 -12.40 13.28
N HIS A 154 -3.62 -13.44 12.58
CA HIS A 154 -4.24 -14.62 13.18
C HIS A 154 -3.65 -15.89 12.55
N LYS A 155 -3.12 -16.80 13.39
CA LYS A 155 -2.55 -18.09 12.93
C LYS A 155 -1.57 -17.97 11.77
N GLY A 156 -0.64 -17.00 11.83
CA GLY A 156 0.37 -16.77 10.81
C GLY A 156 -0.12 -16.05 9.54
N LEU A 157 -1.39 -15.66 9.46
CA LEU A 157 -2.01 -15.04 8.30
C LEU A 157 -2.75 -13.76 8.68
N MET A 158 -2.94 -12.82 7.72
CA MET A 158 -3.52 -11.52 7.97
C MET A 158 -4.95 -11.38 7.47
N TYR A 159 -5.82 -10.84 8.33
CA TYR A 159 -7.06 -10.23 7.87
C TYR A 159 -6.76 -8.96 7.03
N ARG A 160 -7.61 -8.64 6.06
CA ARG A 160 -7.62 -7.30 5.43
C ARG A 160 -8.07 -6.22 6.43
N TYR A 161 -9.08 -6.51 7.22
CA TYR A 161 -9.62 -5.82 8.41
C TYR A 161 -10.45 -6.85 9.19
N ASN A 162 -10.80 -6.55 10.43
CA ASN A 162 -11.59 -7.44 11.28
C ASN A 162 -12.87 -6.80 11.82
N THR A 163 -13.32 -5.72 11.17
CA THR A 163 -14.59 -5.06 11.46
C THR A 163 -15.72 -5.63 10.61
N HIS A 164 -16.95 -5.48 11.09
CA HIS A 164 -18.14 -5.92 10.38
C HIS A 164 -18.45 -4.97 9.22
N ASP A 165 -18.65 -5.54 8.04
CA ASP A 165 -19.14 -4.84 6.85
C ASP A 165 -20.49 -5.43 6.38
N ASP A 166 -20.95 -5.03 5.18
CA ASP A 166 -22.23 -5.50 4.60
C ASP A 166 -22.26 -7.02 4.34
N PHE A 167 -21.10 -7.69 4.34
CA PHE A 167 -20.97 -9.14 4.15
C PHE A 167 -20.67 -9.87 5.46
N GLY A 168 -20.58 -9.17 6.57
CA GLY A 168 -20.16 -9.71 7.86
C GLY A 168 -18.68 -9.42 8.17
N CYS A 169 -18.14 -10.11 9.17
CA CYS A 169 -16.69 -10.06 9.43
C CYS A 169 -15.97 -10.98 8.44
N PRO A 170 -14.81 -10.58 7.92
CA PRO A 170 -13.97 -11.48 7.14
C PRO A 170 -13.65 -12.77 7.92
N SER A 171 -13.82 -13.92 7.27
CA SER A 171 -13.60 -15.24 7.87
C SER A 171 -12.32 -15.92 7.39
N SER A 172 -11.68 -15.38 6.37
CA SER A 172 -10.42 -15.85 5.76
C SER A 172 -9.34 -14.79 5.79
N ALA A 173 -8.10 -15.21 5.62
CA ALA A 173 -6.98 -14.32 5.42
C ALA A 173 -6.96 -13.82 3.97
N PHE A 174 -6.72 -12.54 3.78
CA PHE A 174 -6.45 -12.01 2.45
C PHE A 174 -4.94 -12.12 2.17
N THR A 175 -4.56 -13.01 1.26
CA THR A 175 -3.16 -13.47 1.07
C THR A 175 -2.17 -12.33 0.92
N ILE A 176 -2.49 -11.30 0.11
CA ILE A 176 -1.63 -10.14 -0.12
C ILE A 176 -1.29 -9.39 1.17
N CYS A 177 -2.23 -9.32 2.13
CA CYS A 177 -2.04 -8.60 3.39
C CYS A 177 -0.96 -9.24 4.26
N THR A 178 -0.81 -10.56 4.20
CA THR A 178 0.27 -11.26 4.91
C THR A 178 1.63 -10.85 4.34
N PHE A 179 1.78 -10.78 3.03
CA PHE A 179 3.02 -10.27 2.41
C PHE A 179 3.29 -8.80 2.73
N TRP A 180 2.27 -7.95 2.83
CA TRP A 180 2.44 -6.56 3.28
C TRP A 180 2.96 -6.48 4.71
N LEU A 181 2.45 -7.33 5.62
CA LEU A 181 2.97 -7.39 6.99
C LEU A 181 4.43 -7.84 7.02
N ILE A 182 4.77 -8.90 6.28
CA ILE A 182 6.14 -9.42 6.21
C ILE A 182 7.10 -8.32 5.75
N ARG A 183 6.75 -7.60 4.67
CA ARG A 183 7.52 -6.46 4.21
C ARG A 183 7.64 -5.38 5.29
N ALA A 184 6.54 -4.99 5.92
CA ALA A 184 6.53 -3.96 6.95
C ALA A 184 7.40 -4.32 8.16
N LEU A 185 7.34 -5.58 8.62
CA LEU A 185 8.22 -6.08 9.69
C LEU A 185 9.69 -6.02 9.29
N TYR A 186 10.01 -6.42 8.07
CA TYR A 186 11.38 -6.38 7.56
C TYR A 186 11.94 -4.95 7.58
N VAL A 187 11.22 -3.96 7.07
CA VAL A 187 11.70 -2.59 6.96
C VAL A 187 11.80 -1.86 8.30
N ILE A 188 11.00 -2.24 9.30
CA ILE A 188 11.12 -1.70 10.67
C ILE A 188 12.17 -2.42 11.52
N GLY A 189 12.91 -3.39 10.94
CA GLY A 189 14.02 -4.10 11.59
C GLY A 189 13.66 -5.42 12.26
N GLU A 190 12.40 -5.84 12.27
CA GLU A 190 11.93 -7.13 12.83
C GLU A 190 12.17 -8.27 11.80
N LYS A 191 13.41 -8.41 11.35
CA LYS A 191 13.77 -9.24 10.18
C LYS A 191 13.60 -10.74 10.42
N ASP A 192 13.91 -11.21 11.61
CA ASP A 192 13.79 -12.64 11.96
C ASP A 192 12.32 -13.06 11.94
N GLU A 193 11.44 -12.23 12.49
CA GLU A 193 9.99 -12.47 12.46
C GLU A 193 9.45 -12.42 11.03
N ALA A 194 9.89 -11.43 10.25
CA ALA A 194 9.52 -11.33 8.83
C ALA A 194 9.92 -12.59 8.05
N ARG A 195 11.12 -13.12 8.31
CA ARG A 195 11.61 -14.35 7.67
C ARG A 195 10.78 -15.56 8.08
N CYS A 196 10.50 -15.72 9.37
CA CYS A 196 9.67 -16.82 9.86
C CYS A 196 8.28 -16.82 9.22
N LEU A 197 7.61 -15.68 9.16
CA LEU A 197 6.29 -15.55 8.52
C LEU A 197 6.37 -15.81 7.00
N PHE A 198 7.45 -15.37 6.35
CA PHE A 198 7.64 -15.61 4.92
C PHE A 198 7.80 -17.11 4.63
N ASP A 199 8.66 -17.79 5.38
CA ASP A 199 8.89 -19.23 5.22
C ASP A 199 7.62 -20.04 5.56
N GLU A 200 6.82 -19.57 6.51
CA GLU A 200 5.53 -20.18 6.85
C GLU A 200 4.51 -20.04 5.71
N ILE A 201 4.26 -18.83 5.21
CA ILE A 201 3.24 -18.62 4.16
C ILE A 201 3.61 -19.36 2.87
N LEU A 202 4.90 -19.50 2.52
CA LEU A 202 5.33 -20.24 1.34
C LEU A 202 4.86 -21.70 1.35
N GLN A 203 4.65 -22.30 2.52
CA GLN A 203 4.17 -23.68 2.66
C GLN A 203 2.69 -23.84 2.27
N TYR A 204 1.94 -22.74 2.20
CA TYR A 204 0.53 -22.74 1.83
C TYR A 204 0.28 -22.58 0.33
N SER A 205 1.36 -22.42 -0.48
CA SER A 205 1.27 -22.45 -1.92
C SER A 205 0.90 -23.85 -2.42
N ASN A 206 0.33 -23.95 -3.62
CA ASN A 206 0.15 -25.26 -4.24
C ASN A 206 1.50 -25.85 -4.73
N HIS A 207 1.44 -27.05 -5.31
CA HIS A 207 2.63 -27.76 -5.83
C HIS A 207 3.38 -27.04 -6.97
N LEU A 208 2.81 -25.98 -7.55
CA LEU A 208 3.43 -25.10 -8.53
C LEU A 208 3.92 -23.78 -7.93
N GLY A 209 3.81 -23.59 -6.62
CA GLY A 209 4.15 -22.34 -5.94
C GLY A 209 3.12 -21.21 -6.14
N LEU A 210 1.87 -21.54 -6.51
CA LEU A 210 0.84 -20.56 -6.80
C LEU A 210 -0.06 -20.31 -5.58
N PHE A 211 -0.53 -19.06 -5.45
CA PHE A 211 -1.41 -18.58 -4.39
C PHE A 211 -2.75 -18.10 -4.92
N SER A 212 -3.78 -18.30 -4.09
CA SER A 212 -5.11 -17.73 -4.25
C SER A 212 -5.23 -16.31 -3.68
N GLU A 213 -6.41 -15.76 -3.80
CA GLU A 213 -6.82 -14.49 -3.20
C GLU A 213 -6.85 -14.58 -1.67
N ASP A 214 -7.51 -15.61 -1.15
CA ASP A 214 -7.68 -15.86 0.28
C ASP A 214 -7.07 -17.21 0.69
N ILE A 215 -6.80 -17.36 1.98
CA ILE A 215 -6.39 -18.62 2.64
C ILE A 215 -7.23 -18.78 3.89
N ASP A 216 -7.80 -19.97 4.10
CA ASP A 216 -8.52 -20.31 5.32
C ASP A 216 -7.59 -20.34 6.53
N PHE A 217 -8.00 -19.74 7.64
CA PHE A 217 -7.14 -19.65 8.84
C PHE A 217 -6.90 -20.99 9.52
N GLU A 218 -7.86 -21.93 9.43
CA GLU A 218 -7.79 -23.21 10.12
C GLU A 218 -7.17 -24.30 9.24
N THR A 219 -7.75 -24.48 8.05
CA THR A 219 -7.38 -25.58 7.14
C THR A 219 -6.17 -25.25 6.28
N LYS A 220 -5.84 -23.95 6.13
CA LYS A 220 -4.83 -23.43 5.21
C LYS A 220 -5.15 -23.72 3.73
N GLU A 221 -6.40 -24.06 3.43
CA GLU A 221 -6.88 -24.21 2.07
C GLU A 221 -6.93 -22.86 1.35
N GLN A 222 -6.61 -22.89 0.08
CA GLN A 222 -6.66 -21.71 -0.78
C GLN A 222 -8.11 -21.45 -1.22
N LEU A 223 -8.56 -20.20 -1.08
CA LEU A 223 -9.94 -19.76 -1.32
C LEU A 223 -9.98 -18.57 -2.29
N GLY A 224 -11.15 -18.35 -2.89
CA GLY A 224 -11.39 -17.23 -3.80
C GLY A 224 -10.74 -17.43 -5.18
N ASN A 225 -10.37 -16.32 -5.81
CA ASN A 225 -9.77 -16.34 -7.15
C ASN A 225 -8.39 -16.99 -7.15
N PHE A 226 -8.15 -17.91 -8.11
CA PHE A 226 -6.91 -18.66 -8.23
C PHE A 226 -6.50 -18.84 -9.69
N PRO A 227 -5.20 -18.66 -10.06
CA PRO A 227 -4.18 -17.99 -9.26
C PRO A 227 -4.45 -16.46 -9.19
N GLN A 228 -4.09 -15.82 -8.06
CA GLN A 228 -4.35 -14.40 -7.86
C GLN A 228 -3.09 -13.56 -8.12
N ALA A 229 -3.16 -12.64 -9.10
CA ALA A 229 -2.03 -11.80 -9.49
C ALA A 229 -1.52 -10.90 -8.36
N TYR A 230 -2.42 -10.31 -7.56
CA TYR A 230 -2.02 -9.44 -6.45
C TYR A 230 -1.19 -10.16 -5.40
N SER A 231 -1.56 -11.40 -5.09
CA SER A 231 -0.81 -12.24 -4.15
C SER A 231 0.60 -12.50 -4.66
N HIS A 232 0.76 -12.80 -5.95
CA HIS A 232 2.08 -13.04 -6.57
C HIS A 232 2.92 -11.79 -6.69
N LEU A 233 2.32 -10.62 -7.00
CA LEU A 233 3.05 -9.35 -7.01
C LEU A 233 3.62 -9.03 -5.62
N ALA A 234 2.83 -9.24 -4.57
CA ALA A 234 3.30 -9.01 -3.21
C ALA A 234 4.35 -10.06 -2.78
N LEU A 235 4.19 -11.32 -3.16
CA LEU A 235 5.20 -12.38 -2.98
C LEU A 235 6.54 -11.96 -3.61
N VAL A 236 6.55 -11.57 -4.89
CA VAL A 236 7.78 -11.18 -5.60
C VAL A 236 8.43 -9.97 -4.94
N ASN A 237 7.65 -8.91 -4.63
CA ASN A 237 8.16 -7.72 -3.96
C ASN A 237 8.77 -8.04 -2.58
N THR A 238 8.19 -8.98 -1.85
CA THR A 238 8.71 -9.41 -0.55
C THR A 238 9.97 -10.27 -0.72
N ALA A 239 9.98 -11.20 -1.65
CA ALA A 239 11.14 -12.05 -1.93
C ALA A 239 12.38 -11.24 -2.34
N VAL A 240 12.19 -10.17 -3.12
CA VAL A 240 13.29 -9.27 -3.54
C VAL A 240 13.97 -8.62 -2.34
N LEU A 241 13.22 -8.21 -1.30
CA LEU A 241 13.82 -7.65 -0.09
C LEU A 241 14.79 -8.61 0.59
N PHE A 242 14.41 -9.88 0.70
CA PHE A 242 15.26 -10.91 1.29
C PHE A 242 16.46 -11.25 0.38
N ALA A 243 16.26 -11.23 -0.94
CA ALA A 243 17.33 -11.50 -1.91
C ALA A 243 18.38 -10.37 -1.96
N GLU A 244 17.99 -9.12 -1.75
CA GLU A 244 18.93 -7.99 -1.69
C GLU A 244 19.82 -8.04 -0.44
N GLU A 245 19.29 -8.55 0.69
CA GLU A 245 20.08 -8.78 1.89
C GLU A 245 21.10 -9.92 1.68
N ASP A 246 20.70 -10.94 0.96
CA ASP A 246 21.48 -12.16 0.70
C ASP A 246 22.27 -12.05 -0.62
N LYS A 247 22.97 -10.92 -0.82
CA LYS A 247 23.79 -10.65 -2.01
C LYS A 247 24.74 -11.80 -2.43
N ARG A 248 24.85 -12.85 -1.61
CA ARG A 248 25.63 -14.08 -1.89
C ARG A 248 24.93 -15.03 -2.86
N LEU A 249 23.62 -14.88 -3.06
CA LEU A 249 22.82 -15.84 -3.84
C LEU A 249 22.51 -15.37 -5.27
N ILE A 250 22.64 -14.08 -5.60
CA ILE A 250 22.10 -13.58 -6.85
C ILE A 250 23.02 -13.77 -8.05
N PHE A 251 24.35 -13.81 -7.91
CA PHE A 251 25.26 -14.08 -9.03
C PHE A 251 26.64 -14.56 -8.53
N LYS A 252 26.82 -15.85 -8.41
CA LYS A 252 28.12 -16.52 -8.57
C LYS A 252 28.02 -17.55 -9.67
#